data_e3e9c4f338ea3602c6a6d1ed3a1b9b28
#
_entry.id   e3e9c4f338ea3602c6a6d1ed3a1b9b28
#
_cell.length_a   1.000
_cell.length_b   1.000
_cell.length_c   1.000
_cell.angle_alpha   90.00
_cell.angle_beta   90.00
_cell.angle_gamma   90.00
#
_symmetry.space_group_name_H-M   'P 1'
#
loop_
_entity.id
_entity.type
_entity.pdbx_description
1 polymer ?
#
loop_
_entity_poly.entity_id
_entity_poly.type
_entity_poly.pdbx_seq_one_letter_code
_entity_poly.pdbx_strand_id
1 'polypeptide(L)'
;NSAGSIDAFVQRLLNFNNPANASKRQGKGGGGTGIGDGIVYALDMISSNRFTGSRKVVDVSGDGVETDPWFKKAFTLPDARELARAQGVTINGLAILTDNWKLHQYYRAEVISGPSAFVVKAVDFDAFAVAIRNKLLREMSPVITMNPHGSQLQMAINDEY
;
A
#
# COMPACT_ATOMS: atom_id res chain seq x y z
N ASN A 1 4.96 10.99 18.80
CA ASN A 1 4.82 9.56 19.12
C ASN A 1 4.16 8.86 17.92
N SER A 2 4.96 8.11 17.13
CA SER A 2 4.55 7.52 15.85
C SER A 2 3.33 6.58 15.96
N ALA A 3 3.19 5.85 17.07
CA ALA A 3 2.07 4.94 17.28
C ALA A 3 0.72 5.68 17.34
N GLY A 4 0.65 6.81 18.06
CA GLY A 4 -0.58 7.60 18.13
C GLY A 4 -0.98 8.22 16.79
N SER A 5 0.00 8.58 15.95
CA SER A 5 -0.26 9.06 14.60
C SER A 5 -0.80 7.97 13.68
N ILE A 6 -0.31 6.73 13.84
CA ILE A 6 -0.81 5.57 13.09
C ILE A 6 -2.25 5.26 13.50
N ASP A 7 -2.54 5.21 14.80
CA ASP A 7 -3.89 4.93 15.28
C ASP A 7 -4.90 6.00 14.79
N ALA A 8 -4.51 7.28 14.80
CA ALA A 8 -5.33 8.36 14.24
C ALA A 8 -5.56 8.21 12.73
N PHE A 9 -4.54 7.77 11.97
CA PHE A 9 -4.67 7.50 10.55
C PHE A 9 -5.59 6.30 10.27
N VAL A 10 -5.43 5.21 11.02
CA VAL A 10 -6.31 4.03 10.92
C VAL A 10 -7.76 4.41 11.20
N GLN A 11 -8.04 5.21 12.24
CA GLN A 11 -9.39 5.69 12.52
C GLN A 11 -9.97 6.53 11.37
N ARG A 12 -9.16 7.34 10.71
CA ARG A 12 -9.60 8.08 9.51
C ARG A 12 -9.94 7.14 8.35
N LEU A 13 -9.16 6.09 8.11
CA LEU A 13 -9.44 5.07 7.09
C LEU A 13 -10.74 4.33 7.38
N LEU A 14 -10.95 3.90 8.62
CA LEU A 14 -12.18 3.21 9.03
C LEU A 14 -13.41 4.10 8.87
N ASN A 15 -13.32 5.37 9.28
CA ASN A 15 -14.38 6.34 9.07
C ASN A 15 -14.61 6.64 7.59
N PHE A 16 -13.55 6.59 6.78
CA PHE A 16 -13.64 6.74 5.33
C PHE A 16 -14.42 5.58 4.70
N ASN A 17 -14.20 4.34 5.14
CA ASN A 17 -14.87 3.13 4.64
C ASN A 17 -16.20 2.82 5.34
N ASN A 18 -16.68 3.67 6.26
CA ASN A 18 -17.97 3.46 6.91
C ASN A 18 -19.10 3.47 5.87
N PRO A 19 -19.95 2.41 5.81
CA PRO A 19 -21.08 2.32 4.88
C PRO A 19 -22.03 3.52 4.93
N ALA A 20 -22.20 4.15 6.10
CA ALA A 20 -23.00 5.36 6.25
C ALA A 20 -22.44 6.56 5.44
N ASN A 21 -21.16 6.53 5.08
CA ASN A 21 -20.50 7.52 4.24
C ASN A 21 -20.40 7.09 2.76
N ALA A 22 -20.71 5.84 2.45
CA ALA A 22 -20.60 5.29 1.08
C ALA A 22 -21.56 5.94 0.09
N SER A 23 -22.76 6.31 0.54
CA SER A 23 -23.76 6.96 -0.30
C SER A 23 -23.33 8.33 -0.85
N LYS A 24 -22.38 9.00 -0.21
CA LYS A 24 -21.83 10.28 -0.67
C LYS A 24 -20.74 10.13 -1.74
N ARG A 25 -20.29 8.89 -2.01
CA ARG A 25 -19.19 8.57 -2.93
C ARG A 25 -19.60 7.81 -4.16
N GLN A 26 -20.91 7.59 -4.35
CA GLN A 26 -21.41 6.95 -5.56
C GLN A 26 -21.12 7.83 -6.79
N GLY A 27 -19.83 7.85 -7.18
CA GLY A 27 -19.48 8.10 -8.56
C GLY A 27 -20.15 7.02 -9.39
N LYS A 28 -20.68 7.35 -10.55
CA LYS A 28 -21.19 6.40 -11.56
C LYS A 28 -20.03 5.55 -12.11
N GLY A 29 -19.39 4.74 -11.25
CA GLY A 29 -18.32 3.83 -11.61
C GLY A 29 -18.91 2.44 -11.82
N GLY A 30 -18.79 1.88 -13.00
CA GLY A 30 -19.01 0.46 -13.24
C GLY A 30 -18.06 -0.34 -12.35
N GLY A 31 -18.54 -1.48 -11.82
CA GLY A 31 -17.81 -2.32 -10.89
C GLY A 31 -16.57 -2.94 -11.52
N GLY A 32 -15.42 -2.32 -11.32
CA GLY A 32 -14.12 -2.83 -11.74
C GLY A 32 -13.04 -2.37 -10.75
N THR A 33 -11.97 -3.15 -10.63
CA THR A 33 -10.80 -2.84 -9.79
C THR A 33 -9.65 -2.41 -10.68
N GLY A 34 -9.26 -1.13 -10.60
CA GLY A 34 -8.17 -0.54 -11.38
C GLY A 34 -6.93 -0.32 -10.50
N ILE A 35 -6.21 -1.40 -10.15
CA ILE A 35 -5.02 -1.32 -9.30
C ILE A 35 -3.89 -0.57 -10.04
N GLY A 36 -3.68 -0.90 -11.33
CA GLY A 36 -2.64 -0.27 -12.15
C GLY A 36 -2.80 1.24 -12.24
N ASP A 37 -4.00 1.71 -12.59
CA ASP A 37 -4.31 3.15 -12.67
C ASP A 37 -4.18 3.83 -11.30
N GLY A 38 -4.61 3.16 -10.22
CA GLY A 38 -4.48 3.67 -8.85
C GLY A 38 -3.02 3.85 -8.43
N ILE A 39 -2.15 2.89 -8.77
CA ILE A 39 -0.71 2.99 -8.51
C ILE A 39 -0.10 4.16 -9.29
N VAL A 40 -0.39 4.29 -10.59
CA VAL A 40 0.14 5.40 -11.41
C VAL A 40 -0.29 6.75 -10.87
N TYR A 41 -1.55 6.88 -10.45
CA TYR A 41 -2.03 8.09 -9.80
C TYR A 41 -1.26 8.39 -8.50
N ALA A 42 -1.00 7.38 -7.67
CA ALA A 42 -0.22 7.54 -6.44
C ALA A 42 1.24 7.94 -6.73
N LEU A 43 1.85 7.40 -7.78
CA LEU A 43 3.19 7.78 -8.24
C LEU A 43 3.26 9.24 -8.69
N ASP A 44 2.24 9.70 -9.41
CA ASP A 44 2.11 11.11 -9.80
C ASP A 44 2.00 12.02 -8.57
N MET A 45 1.19 11.64 -7.59
CA MET A 45 1.08 12.37 -6.32
C MET A 45 2.41 12.42 -5.56
N ILE A 46 3.20 11.33 -5.55
CA ILE A 46 4.51 11.29 -4.91
C ILE A 46 5.50 12.22 -5.63
N SER A 47 5.47 12.25 -6.96
CA SER A 47 6.39 13.05 -7.76
C SER A 47 6.07 14.53 -7.78
N SER A 48 4.79 14.90 -7.64
CA SER A 48 4.31 16.28 -7.75
C SER A 48 4.18 17.01 -6.41
N ASN A 49 4.30 16.31 -5.27
CA ASN A 49 4.20 16.95 -3.97
C ASN A 49 5.55 17.58 -3.52
N ARG A 50 5.48 18.39 -2.46
CA ARG A 50 6.65 19.12 -1.92
C ARG A 50 7.46 18.35 -0.87
N PHE A 51 7.04 17.13 -0.54
CA PHE A 51 7.72 16.34 0.49
C PHE A 51 8.86 15.53 -0.12
N THR A 52 9.97 15.47 0.60
CA THR A 52 11.11 14.63 0.26
C THR A 52 11.26 13.53 1.31
N GLY A 53 11.49 12.29 0.86
CA GLY A 53 11.70 11.15 1.73
C GLY A 53 12.79 10.24 1.16
N SER A 54 13.60 9.66 2.03
CA SER A 54 14.61 8.66 1.66
C SER A 54 13.97 7.36 1.15
N ARG A 55 12.75 7.08 1.55
CA ARG A 55 11.96 5.92 1.13
C ARG A 55 10.57 6.36 0.69
N LYS A 56 10.19 5.95 -0.51
CA LYS A 56 8.87 6.21 -1.08
C LYS A 56 8.10 4.91 -1.17
N VAL A 57 6.87 4.90 -0.68
CA VAL A 57 6.04 3.69 -0.61
C VAL A 57 4.63 4.02 -1.09
N VAL A 58 4.08 3.13 -1.90
CA VAL A 58 2.65 3.08 -2.24
C VAL A 58 2.05 1.87 -1.56
N ASP A 59 0.95 2.07 -0.83
CA ASP A 59 0.18 1.02 -0.19
C ASP A 59 -1.10 0.74 -0.94
N VAL A 60 -1.22 -0.51 -1.42
CA VAL A 60 -2.41 -1.00 -2.10
C VAL A 60 -3.19 -1.91 -1.16
N SER A 61 -4.43 -1.52 -0.82
CA SER A 61 -5.34 -2.33 -0.02
C SER A 61 -6.61 -2.61 -0.82
N GLY A 62 -7.06 -3.86 -0.85
CA GLY A 62 -8.29 -4.23 -1.55
C GLY A 62 -8.67 -5.69 -1.34
N ASP A 63 -9.87 -6.01 -1.80
CA ASP A 63 -10.55 -7.31 -1.71
C ASP A 63 -10.69 -8.02 -3.07
N GLY A 64 -10.16 -7.42 -4.15
CA GLY A 64 -10.26 -7.94 -5.51
C GLY A 64 -8.94 -7.98 -6.27
N VAL A 65 -8.94 -8.70 -7.37
CA VAL A 65 -7.89 -8.70 -8.39
C VAL A 65 -8.10 -7.54 -9.35
N GLU A 66 -7.03 -7.16 -10.07
CA GLU A 66 -7.17 -6.25 -11.22
C GLU A 66 -8.21 -6.79 -12.18
N THR A 67 -9.19 -5.98 -12.53
CA THR A 67 -10.19 -6.33 -13.54
C THR A 67 -10.03 -5.45 -14.76
N ASP A 68 -10.39 -5.97 -15.95
CA ASP A 68 -10.48 -5.13 -17.12
C ASP A 68 -11.66 -4.19 -16.94
N PRO A 69 -11.40 -2.88 -16.82
CA PRO A 69 -12.50 -1.94 -16.67
C PRO A 69 -13.30 -1.84 -17.97
N TRP A 70 -14.57 -1.59 -17.85
CA TRP A 70 -15.43 -1.17 -18.98
C TRP A 70 -14.93 0.14 -19.64
N PHE A 71 -13.98 0.79 -19.00
CA PHE A 71 -13.29 1.99 -19.47
C PHE A 71 -11.89 1.62 -19.94
N LYS A 72 -11.39 2.25 -21.00
CA LYS A 72 -10.01 2.09 -21.45
C LYS A 72 -9.07 2.30 -20.26
N LYS A 73 -8.36 1.25 -19.86
CA LYS A 73 -7.21 1.38 -18.98
C LYS A 73 -6.21 2.31 -19.62
N ALA A 74 -5.76 3.29 -18.85
CA ALA A 74 -4.61 4.07 -19.24
C ALA A 74 -3.31 3.25 -19.02
N PHE A 75 -3.28 2.47 -17.91
CA PHE A 75 -2.11 1.70 -17.51
C PHE A 75 -2.47 0.29 -17.07
N THR A 76 -1.68 -0.69 -17.48
CA THR A 76 -1.77 -2.05 -16.95
C THR A 76 -1.02 -2.15 -15.62
N LEU A 77 -1.32 -3.20 -14.83
CA LEU A 77 -0.60 -3.44 -13.58
C LEU A 77 0.91 -3.69 -13.78
N PRO A 78 1.37 -4.46 -14.83
CA PRO A 78 2.79 -4.53 -15.18
C PRO A 78 3.43 -3.16 -15.47
N ASP A 79 2.76 -2.28 -16.24
CA ASP A 79 3.26 -0.94 -16.55
C ASP A 79 3.44 -0.09 -15.28
N ALA A 80 2.44 -0.13 -14.39
CA ALA A 80 2.47 0.59 -13.12
C ALA A 80 3.62 0.13 -12.21
N ARG A 81 3.87 -1.18 -12.16
CA ARG A 81 5.01 -1.75 -11.41
C ARG A 81 6.36 -1.34 -11.99
N GLU A 82 6.47 -1.31 -13.30
CA GLU A 82 7.70 -0.86 -13.98
C GLU A 82 7.96 0.61 -13.70
N LEU A 83 6.94 1.45 -13.79
CA LEU A 83 7.03 2.88 -13.48
C LEU A 83 7.45 3.11 -12.02
N ALA A 84 6.88 2.34 -11.09
CA ALA A 84 7.27 2.41 -9.67
C ALA A 84 8.75 2.06 -9.47
N ARG A 85 9.25 1.00 -10.12
CA ARG A 85 10.67 0.63 -10.07
C ARG A 85 11.57 1.74 -10.62
N ALA A 86 11.20 2.32 -11.76
CA ALA A 86 11.95 3.41 -12.38
C ALA A 86 12.04 4.65 -11.47
N GLN A 87 11.02 4.89 -10.64
CA GLN A 87 10.99 6.00 -9.68
C GLN A 87 11.57 5.64 -8.29
N GLY A 88 12.03 4.42 -8.09
CA GLY A 88 12.52 3.94 -6.79
C GLY A 88 11.43 3.85 -5.72
N VAL A 89 10.17 3.62 -6.12
CA VAL A 89 9.03 3.49 -5.22
C VAL A 89 8.75 2.03 -4.94
N THR A 90 8.59 1.67 -3.66
CA THR A 90 8.15 0.34 -3.23
C THR A 90 6.63 0.29 -3.20
N ILE A 91 6.05 -0.78 -3.72
CA ILE A 91 4.61 -1.06 -3.64
C ILE A 91 4.40 -2.19 -2.64
N ASN A 92 3.71 -1.93 -1.54
CA ASN A 92 3.26 -2.94 -0.57
C ASN A 92 1.77 -3.23 -0.74
N GLY A 93 1.32 -4.39 -0.26
CA GLY A 93 -0.05 -4.84 -0.39
C GLY A 93 -0.71 -5.19 0.94
N LEU A 94 -2.04 -4.99 1.03
CA LEU A 94 -2.91 -5.58 2.01
C LEU A 94 -4.09 -6.23 1.28
N ALA A 95 -4.17 -7.56 1.34
CA ALA A 95 -5.23 -8.33 0.72
C ALA A 95 -6.32 -8.67 1.75
N ILE A 96 -7.57 -8.27 1.47
CA ILE A 96 -8.74 -8.59 2.29
C ILE A 96 -9.40 -9.82 1.66
N LEU A 97 -9.49 -10.94 2.41
CA LEU A 97 -9.79 -12.27 1.87
C LEU A 97 -11.29 -12.64 1.90
N THR A 98 -12.21 -11.67 1.88
CA THR A 98 -13.65 -11.91 2.00
C THR A 98 -14.16 -12.94 1.00
N ASP A 99 -13.94 -12.73 -0.30
CA ASP A 99 -14.48 -13.55 -1.37
C ASP A 99 -13.41 -14.40 -2.07
N ASN A 100 -12.13 -14.09 -1.86
CA ASN A 100 -11.01 -14.76 -2.51
C ASN A 100 -9.88 -15.06 -1.52
N TRP A 101 -9.88 -16.25 -0.95
CA TRP A 101 -8.83 -16.69 -0.02
C TRP A 101 -7.41 -16.76 -0.62
N LYS A 102 -7.29 -16.78 -1.96
CA LYS A 102 -6.01 -16.75 -2.69
C LYS A 102 -5.54 -15.35 -3.04
N LEU A 103 -6.30 -14.30 -2.71
CA LEU A 103 -6.00 -12.93 -3.12
C LEU A 103 -4.59 -12.49 -2.67
N HIS A 104 -4.14 -12.93 -1.51
CA HIS A 104 -2.78 -12.61 -1.03
C HIS A 104 -1.67 -13.19 -1.94
N GLN A 105 -1.92 -14.31 -2.62
CA GLN A 105 -0.98 -14.89 -3.59
C GLN A 105 -0.93 -14.03 -4.85
N TYR A 106 -2.10 -13.60 -5.33
CA TYR A 106 -2.19 -12.66 -6.44
C TYR A 106 -1.46 -11.34 -6.13
N TYR A 107 -1.70 -10.74 -4.95
CA TYR A 107 -1.00 -9.52 -4.55
C TYR A 107 0.51 -9.70 -4.50
N ARG A 108 0.98 -10.86 -4.02
CA ARG A 108 2.41 -11.18 -3.97
C ARG A 108 3.02 -11.33 -5.35
N ALA A 109 2.33 -11.94 -6.29
CA ALA A 109 2.83 -12.19 -7.65
C ALA A 109 2.71 -10.95 -8.54
N GLU A 110 1.55 -10.28 -8.49
CA GLU A 110 1.16 -9.31 -9.50
C GLU A 110 1.16 -7.86 -9.02
N VAL A 111 0.95 -7.58 -7.70
CA VAL A 111 0.76 -6.22 -7.21
C VAL A 111 2.03 -5.62 -6.62
N ILE A 112 2.65 -6.29 -5.64
CA ILE A 112 3.80 -5.72 -4.94
C ILE A 112 5.03 -5.61 -5.82
N SER A 113 5.88 -4.62 -5.54
CA SER A 113 7.10 -4.37 -6.29
C SER A 113 8.10 -3.56 -5.46
N GLY A 114 9.39 -3.75 -5.75
CA GLY A 114 10.48 -3.00 -5.11
C GLY A 114 11.14 -3.72 -3.95
N PRO A 115 12.24 -3.14 -3.42
CA PRO A 115 13.02 -3.74 -2.33
C PRO A 115 12.18 -3.92 -1.07
N SER A 116 12.27 -5.11 -0.48
CA SER A 116 11.55 -5.48 0.77
C SER A 116 10.03 -5.32 0.71
N ALA A 117 9.46 -5.30 -0.50
CA ALA A 117 8.00 -5.27 -0.69
C ALA A 117 7.33 -6.49 -0.03
N PHE A 118 6.19 -6.28 0.58
CA PHE A 118 5.46 -7.34 1.28
C PHE A 118 3.94 -7.21 1.17
N VAL A 119 3.26 -8.32 1.45
CA VAL A 119 1.80 -8.38 1.54
C VAL A 119 1.38 -8.77 2.95
N VAL A 120 0.42 -8.03 3.50
CA VAL A 120 -0.32 -8.39 4.72
C VAL A 120 -1.70 -8.93 4.32
N LYS A 121 -2.24 -9.84 5.13
CA LYS A 121 -3.58 -10.41 4.95
C LYS A 121 -4.51 -9.88 6.03
N ALA A 122 -5.72 -9.51 5.64
CA ALA A 122 -6.87 -9.41 6.52
C ALA A 122 -7.86 -10.50 6.12
N VAL A 123 -8.36 -11.30 7.07
CA VAL A 123 -9.28 -12.41 6.75
C VAL A 123 -10.64 -11.88 6.28
N ASP A 124 -11.01 -10.69 6.75
CA ASP A 124 -12.22 -9.97 6.41
C ASP A 124 -12.05 -8.46 6.69
N PHE A 125 -13.10 -7.69 6.53
CA PHE A 125 -13.09 -6.25 6.84
C PHE A 125 -13.01 -5.95 8.34
N ASP A 126 -13.46 -6.84 9.20
CA ASP A 126 -13.35 -6.64 10.66
C ASP A 126 -11.87 -6.75 11.11
N ALA A 127 -11.10 -7.62 10.49
CA ALA A 127 -9.67 -7.77 10.72
C ALA A 127 -8.83 -6.65 10.07
N PHE A 128 -9.40 -5.83 9.17
CA PHE A 128 -8.67 -4.82 8.40
C PHE A 128 -7.94 -3.79 9.29
N ALA A 129 -8.60 -3.30 10.35
CA ALA A 129 -8.02 -2.29 11.24
C ALA A 129 -6.71 -2.78 11.89
N VAL A 130 -6.71 -4.03 12.34
CA VAL A 130 -5.53 -4.66 12.95
C VAL A 130 -4.45 -4.91 11.90
N ALA A 131 -4.85 -5.39 10.72
CA ALA A 131 -3.94 -5.68 9.62
C ALA A 131 -3.22 -4.41 9.11
N ILE A 132 -3.95 -3.32 8.86
CA ILE A 132 -3.37 -2.07 8.39
C ILE A 132 -2.47 -1.43 9.45
N ARG A 133 -2.85 -1.49 10.72
CA ARG A 133 -2.01 -1.00 11.82
C ARG A 133 -0.68 -1.75 11.87
N ASN A 134 -0.71 -3.08 11.84
CA ASN A 134 0.50 -3.91 11.85
C ASN A 134 1.37 -3.67 10.62
N LYS A 135 0.75 -3.47 9.45
CA LYS A 135 1.44 -3.12 8.20
C LYS A 135 2.19 -1.80 8.35
N LEU A 136 1.54 -0.75 8.83
CA LEU A 136 2.16 0.57 9.01
C LEU A 136 3.28 0.54 10.06
N LEU A 137 3.10 -0.18 11.17
CA LEU A 137 4.17 -0.37 12.16
C LEU A 137 5.40 -1.04 11.54
N ARG A 138 5.20 -2.07 10.71
CA ARG A 138 6.30 -2.74 10.01
C ARG A 138 7.02 -1.79 9.05
N GLU A 139 6.30 -0.95 8.34
CA GLU A 139 6.87 0.01 7.39
C GLU A 139 7.68 1.12 8.07
N MET A 140 7.26 1.52 9.25
CA MET A 140 7.94 2.55 10.05
C MET A 140 9.06 1.99 10.91
N SER A 141 9.22 0.66 10.98
CA SER A 141 10.35 0.06 11.69
C SER A 141 11.65 0.30 10.91
N PRO A 142 12.74 0.72 11.58
CA PRO A 142 14.02 0.90 10.91
C PRO A 142 14.49 -0.43 10.31
N VAL A 143 14.98 -0.41 9.07
CA VAL A 143 15.59 -1.57 8.44
C VAL A 143 16.96 -1.78 9.11
N ILE A 144 17.07 -2.79 9.97
CA ILE A 144 18.36 -3.21 10.53
C ILE A 144 19.09 -3.98 9.42
N THR A 145 20.02 -3.32 8.73
CA THR A 145 20.96 -3.97 7.82
C THR A 145 22.07 -4.61 8.66
N MET A 146 22.06 -5.92 8.79
CA MET A 146 23.22 -6.63 9.33
C MET A 146 24.33 -6.59 8.27
N ASN A 147 25.42 -5.91 8.58
CA ASN A 147 26.63 -5.95 7.77
C ASN A 147 27.35 -7.27 8.07
N PRO A 148 27.53 -8.19 7.11
CA PRO A 148 28.12 -9.52 7.39
C PRO A 148 29.61 -9.48 7.71
N HIS A 149 30.27 -8.31 7.69
CA HIS A 149 31.70 -8.17 7.91
C HIS A 149 32.08 -7.16 9.00
N GLY A 150 31.25 -6.89 9.98
CA GLY A 150 31.63 -5.99 11.05
C GLY A 150 30.81 -6.15 12.30
N SER A 151 31.48 -6.46 13.39
CA SER A 151 30.96 -6.46 14.76
C SER A 151 30.66 -5.04 15.24
N GLN A 152 29.65 -4.38 14.66
CA GLN A 152 29.02 -3.21 15.26
C GLN A 152 27.60 -3.04 14.67
N LEU A 153 26.62 -3.09 15.55
CA LEU A 153 25.26 -2.67 15.29
C LEU A 153 25.26 -1.14 15.08
N GLN A 154 25.20 -0.68 13.83
CA GLN A 154 24.98 0.72 13.54
C GLN A 154 23.48 0.93 13.35
N MET A 155 22.81 1.40 14.40
CA MET A 155 21.46 1.93 14.29
C MET A 155 21.54 3.19 13.43
N ALA A 156 21.00 3.11 12.20
CA ALA A 156 20.67 4.32 11.45
C ALA A 156 19.38 4.89 12.07
N ILE A 157 19.55 5.72 13.09
CA ILE A 157 18.50 6.61 13.56
C ILE A 157 18.48 7.74 12.53
N ASN A 158 17.48 7.74 11.65
CA ASN A 158 17.16 8.96 10.93
C ASN A 158 16.42 9.87 11.91
N ASP A 159 17.19 10.57 12.75
CA ASP A 159 16.76 11.84 13.30
C ASP A 159 16.92 12.87 12.20
N GLU A 160 15.78 13.44 11.76
CA GLU A 160 15.64 14.89 11.61
C GLU A 160 14.27 15.21 10.99
N TYR A 161 13.46 15.86 11.81
CA TYR A 161 12.33 16.78 11.61
C TYR A 161 11.26 16.45 10.58
#